data_50292c177b6f98e6d9fccc474d20ec64
#
_entry.id   50292c177b6f98e6d9fccc474d20ec64
#
_cell.length_a   1.000
_cell.length_b   1.000
_cell.length_c   1.000
_cell.angle_alpha   90.00
_cell.angle_beta   90.00
_cell.angle_gamma   90.00
#
_symmetry.space_group_name_H-M   'P 1'
#
loop_
_entity.id
_entity.type
_entity.pdbx_description
1 polymer ?
#
loop_
_entity_poly.entity_id
_entity_poly.type
_entity_poly.pdbx_seq_one_letter_code
_entity_poly.pdbx_strand_id
1 'polypeptide(L)'
;MSRTYDFGEVTLGIRTTSVDFGRTLDHALIRYRTSEEAPPSYSIVMGGEPTGNRHSGRGFHILYWGTTALIRTLHLSTLLRGLLAELEAVTFQSRRDSIFVRGALVRADGVSAIVPWWVVPRLGELGRRVEHSGLALSGSTWVAIDADTGRVVPVERRLDIDERPLRRFGSDGQAGGDRLFVDEATPIDVVCTHTESGPLLQPITRGLTLHRLTASVNNVDELRGSVLEGLGRLVAGARCYGVGFASPRDMLDSLQRALGGRRPLLNGAEARP
;
A
#
# COMPACT_ATOMS: atom_id res chain seq x y z
N MET A 1 -14.86 20.73 -10.93
CA MET A 1 -15.87 19.68 -11.15
C MET A 1 -16.04 18.91 -9.85
N SER A 2 -17.28 18.58 -9.46
CA SER A 2 -17.58 17.74 -8.30
C SER A 2 -18.48 16.60 -8.73
N ARG A 3 -18.29 15.40 -8.13
CA ARG A 3 -19.11 14.20 -8.37
C ARG A 3 -19.17 13.37 -7.10
N THR A 4 -20.26 12.62 -6.97
CA THR A 4 -20.49 11.70 -5.86
C THR A 4 -20.46 10.28 -6.35
N TYR A 5 -19.85 9.41 -5.54
CA TYR A 5 -19.66 7.99 -5.81
C TYR A 5 -20.10 7.18 -4.60
N ASP A 6 -20.84 6.10 -4.86
CA ASP A 6 -21.26 5.14 -3.86
C ASP A 6 -20.40 3.87 -3.98
N PHE A 7 -19.65 3.56 -2.94
CA PHE A 7 -18.81 2.37 -2.85
C PHE A 7 -19.49 1.24 -2.05
N GLY A 8 -20.81 1.28 -1.93
CA GLY A 8 -21.66 0.31 -1.26
C GLY A 8 -21.97 0.72 0.19
N GLU A 9 -20.99 0.81 1.05
CA GLU A 9 -21.19 1.18 2.46
C GLU A 9 -20.85 2.66 2.73
N VAL A 10 -20.19 3.31 1.78
CA VAL A 10 -19.75 4.69 1.93
C VAL A 10 -19.98 5.48 0.64
N THR A 11 -20.72 6.58 0.76
CA THR A 11 -20.93 7.55 -0.32
C THR A 11 -19.97 8.73 -0.14
N LEU A 12 -19.17 9.03 -1.16
CA LEU A 12 -18.09 10.02 -1.12
C LEU A 12 -18.25 11.05 -2.23
N GLY A 13 -18.06 12.32 -1.88
CA GLY A 13 -17.86 13.40 -2.85
C GLY A 13 -16.38 13.56 -3.23
N ILE A 14 -16.10 13.66 -4.52
CA ILE A 14 -14.76 14.00 -5.05
C ILE A 14 -14.84 15.29 -5.85
N ARG A 15 -14.04 16.27 -5.48
CA ARG A 15 -13.92 17.55 -6.16
C ARG A 15 -12.55 17.72 -6.79
N THR A 16 -12.48 18.24 -8.02
CA THR A 16 -11.21 18.58 -8.69
C THR A 16 -11.25 19.95 -9.33
N THR A 17 -10.11 20.64 -9.35
CA THR A 17 -9.94 21.93 -10.04
C THR A 17 -9.88 21.75 -11.56
N SER A 18 -9.42 20.60 -12.08
CA SER A 18 -9.37 20.32 -13.51
C SER A 18 -10.63 19.61 -13.98
N VAL A 19 -11.29 20.20 -14.99
CA VAL A 19 -12.48 19.61 -15.62
C VAL A 19 -12.10 18.36 -16.41
N ASP A 20 -10.97 18.37 -17.12
CA ASP A 20 -10.52 17.24 -17.93
C ASP A 20 -10.14 16.03 -17.09
N PHE A 21 -9.37 16.24 -16.02
CA PHE A 21 -9.07 15.19 -15.05
C PHE A 21 -10.35 14.65 -14.41
N GLY A 22 -11.25 15.56 -14.01
CA GLY A 22 -12.52 15.18 -13.39
C GLY A 22 -13.41 14.32 -14.29
N ARG A 23 -13.49 14.62 -15.59
CA ARG A 23 -14.24 13.81 -16.56
C ARG A 23 -13.61 12.42 -16.72
N THR A 24 -12.28 12.34 -16.75
CA THR A 24 -11.57 11.07 -16.87
C THR A 24 -11.74 10.20 -15.65
N LEU A 25 -11.66 10.80 -14.47
CA LEU A 25 -11.91 10.10 -13.21
C LEU A 25 -13.37 9.62 -13.12
N ASP A 26 -14.32 10.49 -13.51
CA ASP A 26 -15.75 10.14 -13.56
C ASP A 26 -16.02 8.95 -14.51
N HIS A 27 -15.32 8.91 -15.63
CA HIS A 27 -15.42 7.77 -16.55
C HIS A 27 -14.82 6.49 -15.96
N ALA A 28 -13.68 6.58 -15.31
CA ALA A 28 -13.03 5.44 -14.66
C ALA A 28 -13.87 4.87 -13.51
N LEU A 29 -14.57 5.74 -12.77
CA LEU A 29 -15.41 5.39 -11.63
C LEU A 29 -16.91 5.30 -11.99
N ILE A 30 -17.26 5.16 -13.26
CA ILE A 30 -18.64 5.23 -13.75
C ILE A 30 -19.59 4.27 -13.04
N ARG A 31 -19.09 3.10 -12.64
CA ARG A 31 -19.86 2.07 -11.94
C ARG A 31 -20.29 2.45 -10.53
N TYR A 32 -19.57 3.39 -9.93
CA TYR A 32 -19.81 3.89 -8.57
C TYR A 32 -20.56 5.21 -8.55
N ARG A 33 -20.85 5.78 -9.72
CA ARG A 33 -21.51 7.07 -9.80
C ARG A 33 -22.93 6.98 -9.27
N THR A 34 -23.27 7.91 -8.37
CA THR A 34 -24.62 8.04 -7.82
C THR A 34 -25.20 9.42 -8.09
N SER A 35 -26.53 9.52 -8.04
CA SER A 35 -27.26 10.78 -8.05
C SER A 35 -27.44 11.40 -6.66
N GLU A 36 -27.05 10.67 -5.61
CA GLU A 36 -27.03 11.19 -4.25
C GLU A 36 -26.03 12.34 -4.14
N GLU A 37 -26.37 13.35 -3.34
CA GLU A 37 -25.47 14.46 -3.06
C GLU A 37 -24.71 14.18 -1.77
N ALA A 38 -23.38 14.19 -1.85
CA ALA A 38 -22.52 14.14 -0.68
C ALA A 38 -21.52 15.30 -0.73
N PRO A 39 -21.18 15.86 0.43
CA PRO A 39 -20.12 16.87 0.49
C PRO A 39 -18.81 16.29 0.01
N PRO A 40 -17.92 17.10 -0.61
CA PRO A 40 -16.65 16.59 -1.12
C PRO A 40 -15.74 16.16 0.04
N SER A 41 -15.57 14.84 0.17
CA SER A 41 -14.63 14.22 1.12
C SER A 41 -13.19 14.36 0.61
N TYR A 42 -12.99 14.16 -0.70
CA TYR A 42 -11.71 14.39 -1.36
C TYR A 42 -11.73 15.64 -2.23
N SER A 43 -10.63 16.40 -2.19
CA SER A 43 -10.40 17.54 -3.07
C SER A 43 -9.06 17.40 -3.76
N ILE A 44 -9.05 17.50 -5.09
CA ILE A 44 -7.87 17.35 -5.93
C ILE A 44 -7.57 18.70 -6.56
N VAL A 45 -6.42 19.27 -6.19
CA VAL A 45 -5.88 20.48 -6.80
C VAL A 45 -4.85 20.07 -7.83
N MET A 46 -5.12 20.43 -9.09
CA MET A 46 -4.20 20.15 -10.19
C MET A 46 -3.24 21.32 -10.36
N GLY A 47 -1.93 21.04 -10.21
CA GLY A 47 -0.89 22.02 -10.50
C GLY A 47 -0.66 22.15 -12.01
N GLY A 48 -0.24 23.34 -12.44
CA GLY A 48 0.16 23.55 -13.84
C GLY A 48 -0.97 23.99 -14.79
N GLU A 49 -2.20 24.20 -14.33
CA GLU A 49 -3.18 24.92 -15.16
C GLU A 49 -2.79 26.41 -15.24
N PRO A 50 -2.69 26.98 -16.45
CA PRO A 50 -2.33 28.38 -16.63
C PRO A 50 -3.49 29.26 -16.14
N THR A 51 -3.46 29.65 -14.88
CA THR A 51 -4.16 30.85 -14.47
C THR A 51 -3.37 32.03 -15.00
N GLY A 52 -3.74 32.54 -16.14
CA GLY A 52 -3.41 33.84 -16.79
C GLY A 52 -2.15 34.65 -16.45
N ASN A 53 -1.38 34.34 -15.47
CA ASN A 53 -0.17 35.02 -15.04
C ASN A 53 1.09 34.20 -15.37
N ARG A 54 1.98 34.81 -16.16
CA ARG A 54 3.20 34.28 -16.77
C ARG A 54 4.31 33.74 -15.81
N HIS A 55 3.99 33.55 -14.54
CA HIS A 55 4.92 33.02 -13.52
C HIS A 55 4.46 31.64 -13.01
N SER A 56 4.00 30.76 -13.89
CA SER A 56 3.66 29.39 -13.53
C SER A 56 4.93 28.58 -13.28
N GLY A 57 5.45 28.68 -12.06
CA GLY A 57 6.29 27.62 -11.54
C GLY A 57 5.51 26.28 -11.62
N ARG A 58 6.20 25.16 -11.80
CA ARG A 58 5.60 23.81 -11.80
C ARG A 58 4.75 23.67 -10.53
N GLY A 59 3.42 23.83 -10.66
CA GLY A 59 2.52 23.71 -9.53
C GLY A 59 2.44 22.27 -9.05
N PHE A 60 2.37 22.08 -7.73
CA PHE A 60 2.14 20.75 -7.17
C PHE A 60 0.70 20.30 -7.42
N HIS A 61 0.55 19.01 -7.71
CA HIS A 61 -0.73 18.32 -7.56
C HIS A 61 -0.92 17.97 -6.09
N ILE A 62 -2.11 18.21 -5.55
CA ILE A 62 -2.38 17.98 -4.13
C ILE A 62 -3.70 17.21 -4.00
N LEU A 63 -3.68 16.13 -3.21
CA LEU A 63 -4.87 15.42 -2.75
C LEU A 63 -5.15 15.82 -1.31
N TYR A 64 -6.36 16.25 -1.04
CA TYR A 64 -6.85 16.54 0.31
C TYR A 64 -7.94 15.56 0.71
N TRP A 65 -7.97 15.21 2.01
CA TRP A 65 -9.12 14.70 2.72
C TRP A 65 -9.65 15.81 3.64
N GLY A 66 -10.85 16.30 3.37
CA GLY A 66 -11.35 17.51 4.04
C GLY A 66 -10.39 18.68 3.85
N THR A 67 -9.76 19.11 4.94
CA THR A 67 -8.73 20.18 4.98
C THR A 67 -7.30 19.65 5.05
N THR A 68 -7.10 18.34 5.24
CA THR A 68 -5.77 17.73 5.41
C THR A 68 -5.17 17.35 4.07
N ALA A 69 -3.95 17.83 3.78
CA ALA A 69 -3.22 17.41 2.60
C ALA A 69 -2.65 16.00 2.81
N LEU A 70 -3.15 15.02 2.06
CA LEU A 70 -2.66 13.64 2.09
C LEU A 70 -1.43 13.45 1.20
N ILE A 71 -1.45 14.05 0.01
CA ILE A 71 -0.41 13.91 -0.99
C ILE A 71 -0.11 15.27 -1.61
N ARG A 72 1.18 15.59 -1.73
CA ARG A 72 1.69 16.74 -2.48
C ARG A 72 2.82 16.28 -3.38
N THR A 73 2.64 16.36 -4.69
CA THR A 73 3.57 15.81 -5.68
C THR A 73 3.61 16.63 -6.96
N LEU A 74 4.71 16.55 -7.71
CA LEU A 74 4.82 17.07 -9.07
C LEU A 74 4.35 16.06 -10.13
N HIS A 75 4.10 14.80 -9.74
CA HIS A 75 3.78 13.70 -10.64
C HIS A 75 2.31 13.30 -10.50
N LEU A 76 1.55 13.50 -11.56
CA LEU A 76 0.12 13.16 -11.56
C LEU A 76 -0.14 11.67 -11.34
N SER A 77 0.75 10.81 -11.85
CA SER A 77 0.68 9.36 -11.61
C SER A 77 0.79 8.98 -10.12
N THR A 78 1.60 9.72 -9.36
CA THR A 78 1.72 9.51 -7.91
C THR A 78 0.46 9.95 -7.18
N LEU A 79 -0.11 11.10 -7.56
CA LEU A 79 -1.38 11.57 -7.00
C LEU A 79 -2.52 10.59 -7.28
N LEU A 80 -2.61 10.12 -8.54
CA LEU A 80 -3.66 9.19 -8.95
C LEU A 80 -3.57 7.86 -8.20
N ARG A 81 -2.37 7.28 -8.10
CA ARG A 81 -2.17 6.04 -7.31
C ARG A 81 -2.57 6.23 -5.85
N GLY A 82 -2.21 7.38 -5.27
CA GLY A 82 -2.61 7.68 -3.90
C GLY A 82 -4.12 7.83 -3.75
N LEU A 83 -4.79 8.51 -4.68
CA LEU A 83 -6.25 8.61 -4.67
C LEU A 83 -6.90 7.23 -4.74
N LEU A 84 -6.46 6.37 -5.66
CA LEU A 84 -7.02 5.02 -5.79
C LEU A 84 -6.78 4.18 -4.53
N ALA A 85 -5.61 4.30 -3.91
CA ALA A 85 -5.32 3.64 -2.64
C ALA A 85 -6.20 4.15 -1.49
N GLU A 86 -6.50 5.45 -1.45
CA GLU A 86 -7.43 6.01 -0.46
C GLU A 86 -8.88 5.55 -0.71
N LEU A 87 -9.33 5.50 -1.96
CA LEU A 87 -10.66 4.98 -2.30
C LEU A 87 -10.77 3.49 -1.95
N GLU A 88 -9.74 2.70 -2.21
CA GLU A 88 -9.68 1.30 -1.81
C GLU A 88 -9.72 1.16 -0.28
N ALA A 89 -8.99 2.01 0.45
CA ALA A 89 -8.99 2.04 1.91
C ALA A 89 -10.39 2.22 2.49
N VAL A 90 -11.17 3.13 1.91
CA VAL A 90 -12.55 3.39 2.36
C VAL A 90 -13.42 2.13 2.25
N THR A 91 -13.23 1.32 1.19
CA THR A 91 -14.01 0.07 1.02
C THR A 91 -13.66 -1.01 2.05
N PHE A 92 -12.55 -0.86 2.78
CA PHE A 92 -12.12 -1.80 3.81
C PHE A 92 -12.51 -1.39 5.25
N GLN A 93 -12.91 -0.13 5.46
CA GLN A 93 -13.15 0.39 6.81
C GLN A 93 -14.23 -0.38 7.57
N SER A 94 -15.28 -0.80 6.90
CA SER A 94 -16.42 -1.50 7.49
C SER A 94 -16.28 -3.04 7.48
N ARG A 95 -15.24 -3.59 6.87
CA ARG A 95 -15.05 -5.04 6.79
C ARG A 95 -14.69 -5.66 8.14
N ARG A 96 -15.30 -6.83 8.42
CA ARG A 96 -15.12 -7.60 9.67
C ARG A 96 -14.52 -8.98 9.44
N ASP A 97 -14.29 -9.35 8.19
CA ASP A 97 -13.77 -10.66 7.79
C ASP A 97 -12.25 -10.76 7.87
N SER A 98 -11.57 -9.65 7.86
CA SER A 98 -10.10 -9.59 7.88
C SER A 98 -9.58 -8.30 8.49
N ILE A 99 -8.37 -8.35 9.04
CA ILE A 99 -7.63 -7.17 9.49
C ILE A 99 -6.92 -6.56 8.28
N PHE A 100 -7.23 -5.30 7.95
CA PHE A 100 -6.61 -4.61 6.84
C PHE A 100 -5.47 -3.72 7.32
N VAL A 101 -4.24 -4.11 6.97
CA VAL A 101 -3.00 -3.39 7.32
C VAL A 101 -2.48 -2.66 6.10
N ARG A 102 -2.11 -1.39 6.26
CA ARG A 102 -1.45 -0.61 5.22
C ARG A 102 -0.03 -1.08 5.02
N GLY A 103 0.18 -1.91 4.02
CA GLY A 103 1.43 -2.58 3.73
C GLY A 103 1.42 -3.19 2.34
N ALA A 104 2.53 -3.78 1.96
CA ALA A 104 2.65 -4.52 0.72
C ALA A 104 3.31 -5.88 0.97
N LEU A 105 3.01 -6.85 0.12
CA LEU A 105 3.66 -8.15 0.16
C LEU A 105 4.86 -8.19 -0.78
N VAL A 106 5.91 -8.83 -0.31
CA VAL A 106 7.10 -9.14 -1.09
C VAL A 106 7.43 -10.61 -0.88
N ARG A 107 7.78 -11.33 -1.93
CA ARG A 107 8.19 -12.73 -1.87
C ARG A 107 9.50 -12.93 -2.62
N ALA A 108 10.41 -13.73 -2.05
CA ALA A 108 11.62 -14.23 -2.71
C ALA A 108 11.96 -15.59 -2.15
N ASP A 109 12.39 -16.53 -3.00
CA ASP A 109 12.86 -17.87 -2.61
C ASP A 109 11.91 -18.62 -1.66
N GLY A 110 10.59 -18.45 -1.86
CA GLY A 110 9.58 -19.08 -1.02
C GLY A 110 9.34 -18.38 0.33
N VAL A 111 10.07 -17.32 0.66
CA VAL A 111 9.91 -16.50 1.87
C VAL A 111 9.00 -15.33 1.58
N SER A 112 7.96 -15.15 2.37
CA SER A 112 6.98 -14.06 2.24
C SER A 112 7.17 -13.00 3.32
N ALA A 113 7.13 -11.73 2.93
CA ALA A 113 7.25 -10.60 3.86
C ALA A 113 6.13 -9.58 3.68
N ILE A 114 5.71 -8.99 4.80
CA ILE A 114 4.98 -7.73 4.81
C ILE A 114 5.99 -6.60 4.97
N VAL A 115 5.91 -5.60 4.09
CA VAL A 115 6.76 -4.39 4.14
C VAL A 115 5.88 -3.14 4.18
N PRO A 116 6.40 -1.99 4.65
CA PRO A 116 5.67 -0.73 4.56
C PRO A 116 5.26 -0.43 3.10
N TRP A 117 4.05 0.07 2.89
CA TRP A 117 3.45 0.28 1.57
C TRP A 117 4.33 1.11 0.61
N TRP A 118 5.12 2.05 1.13
CA TRP A 118 5.99 2.93 0.35
C TRP A 118 7.25 2.24 -0.19
N VAL A 119 7.58 1.04 0.27
CA VAL A 119 8.73 0.24 -0.19
C VAL A 119 8.54 -0.18 -1.64
N VAL A 120 7.36 -0.69 -2.01
CA VAL A 120 7.11 -1.19 -3.36
C VAL A 120 7.20 -0.11 -4.44
N PRO A 121 6.62 1.09 -4.32
CA PRO A 121 6.84 2.17 -5.26
C PRO A 121 8.32 2.56 -5.41
N ARG A 122 9.08 2.55 -4.32
CA ARG A 122 10.51 2.83 -4.34
C ARG A 122 11.31 1.78 -5.09
N LEU A 123 11.02 0.50 -4.86
CA LEU A 123 11.63 -0.58 -5.63
C LEU A 123 11.27 -0.48 -7.13
N GLY A 124 10.04 -0.05 -7.44
CA GLY A 124 9.60 0.19 -8.82
C GLY A 124 10.46 1.17 -9.60
N GLU A 125 11.14 2.12 -8.93
CA GLU A 125 12.10 3.04 -9.56
C GLU A 125 13.30 2.31 -10.20
N LEU A 126 13.60 1.09 -9.77
CA LEU A 126 14.69 0.27 -10.30
C LEU A 126 14.32 -0.50 -11.58
N GLY A 127 13.02 -0.55 -11.94
CA GLY A 127 12.51 -1.21 -13.14
C GLY A 127 13.02 -2.64 -13.28
N ARG A 128 13.67 -2.95 -14.40
CA ARG A 128 14.16 -4.31 -14.72
C ARG A 128 15.09 -4.93 -13.66
N ARG A 129 15.75 -4.15 -12.82
CA ARG A 129 16.59 -4.70 -11.77
C ARG A 129 15.79 -5.48 -10.73
N VAL A 130 14.56 -5.03 -10.44
CA VAL A 130 13.66 -5.76 -9.54
C VAL A 130 13.23 -7.08 -10.19
N GLU A 131 12.91 -7.06 -11.49
CA GLU A 131 12.54 -8.27 -12.24
C GLU A 131 13.65 -9.34 -12.18
N HIS A 132 14.93 -8.91 -12.32
CA HIS A 132 16.08 -9.83 -12.24
C HIS A 132 16.49 -10.19 -10.81
N SER A 133 15.89 -9.58 -9.80
CA SER A 133 16.25 -9.82 -8.40
C SER A 133 15.59 -11.05 -7.78
N GLY A 134 14.64 -11.68 -8.49
CA GLY A 134 13.82 -12.77 -7.96
C GLY A 134 12.76 -12.32 -6.95
N LEU A 135 12.56 -10.99 -6.78
CA LEU A 135 11.51 -10.46 -5.92
C LEU A 135 10.19 -10.36 -6.68
N ALA A 136 9.15 -11.00 -6.16
CA ALA A 136 7.77 -10.76 -6.54
C ALA A 136 7.16 -9.72 -5.60
N LEU A 137 6.50 -8.70 -6.17
CA LEU A 137 5.93 -7.58 -5.43
C LEU A 137 4.41 -7.57 -5.59
N SER A 138 3.67 -7.35 -4.49
CA SER A 138 2.23 -7.14 -4.59
C SER A 138 1.90 -5.81 -5.26
N GLY A 139 0.82 -5.82 -6.01
CA GLY A 139 0.28 -4.58 -6.59
C GLY A 139 -0.60 -3.79 -5.62
N SER A 140 -0.95 -4.35 -4.48
CA SER A 140 -1.77 -3.71 -3.46
C SER A 140 -0.90 -3.01 -2.43
N THR A 141 -1.40 -1.90 -1.89
CA THR A 141 -0.86 -1.22 -0.71
C THR A 141 -1.56 -1.64 0.57
N TRP A 142 -2.42 -2.65 0.49
CA TRP A 142 -3.17 -3.22 1.58
C TRP A 142 -2.94 -4.72 1.66
N VAL A 143 -2.80 -5.20 2.89
CA VAL A 143 -2.66 -6.63 3.22
C VAL A 143 -3.82 -7.01 4.12
N ALA A 144 -4.59 -8.03 3.71
CA ALA A 144 -5.64 -8.61 4.54
C ALA A 144 -5.05 -9.76 5.36
N ILE A 145 -5.32 -9.75 6.64
CA ILE A 145 -4.86 -10.74 7.60
C ILE A 145 -6.08 -11.36 8.27
N ASP A 146 -6.19 -12.67 8.20
CA ASP A 146 -7.21 -13.42 8.91
C ASP A 146 -6.98 -13.31 10.43
N ALA A 147 -7.99 -12.86 11.15
CA ALA A 147 -7.87 -12.58 12.58
C ALA A 147 -7.64 -13.85 13.43
N ASP A 148 -8.15 -15.00 12.98
CA ASP A 148 -8.08 -16.24 13.72
C ASP A 148 -6.76 -16.99 13.52
N THR A 149 -6.19 -16.90 12.32
CA THR A 149 -4.97 -17.64 11.97
C THR A 149 -3.71 -16.78 11.92
N GLY A 150 -3.83 -15.45 11.78
CA GLY A 150 -2.73 -14.52 11.55
C GLY A 150 -2.08 -14.69 10.18
N ARG A 151 -2.73 -15.38 9.24
CA ARG A 151 -2.24 -15.57 7.87
C ARG A 151 -2.72 -14.45 6.97
N VAL A 152 -1.93 -14.14 5.96
CA VAL A 152 -2.38 -13.24 4.89
C VAL A 152 -3.35 -13.99 4.00
N VAL A 153 -4.50 -13.37 3.73
CA VAL A 153 -5.55 -13.94 2.88
C VAL A 153 -5.71 -13.11 1.60
N PRO A 154 -6.32 -13.70 0.56
CA PRO A 154 -6.61 -12.96 -0.66
C PRO A 154 -7.44 -11.72 -0.38
N VAL A 155 -7.06 -10.61 -1.00
CA VAL A 155 -7.87 -9.39 -1.00
C VAL A 155 -8.70 -9.41 -2.27
N GLU A 156 -10.00 -9.62 -2.14
CA GLU A 156 -10.90 -9.34 -3.24
C GLU A 156 -10.86 -7.84 -3.53
N ARG A 157 -10.37 -7.47 -4.72
CA ARG A 157 -10.41 -6.08 -5.17
C ARG A 157 -11.87 -5.66 -5.31
N ARG A 158 -12.31 -4.79 -4.40
CA ARG A 158 -13.66 -4.23 -4.48
C ARG A 158 -13.76 -3.04 -5.44
N LEU A 159 -12.63 -2.39 -5.77
CA LEU A 159 -12.61 -1.31 -6.75
C LEU A 159 -12.45 -1.87 -8.16
N ASP A 160 -13.60 -2.07 -8.83
CA ASP A 160 -13.65 -2.41 -10.26
C ASP A 160 -13.67 -1.11 -11.09
N ILE A 161 -12.46 -0.61 -11.40
CA ILE A 161 -12.28 0.62 -12.16
C ILE A 161 -11.75 0.33 -13.56
N ASP A 162 -12.21 1.11 -14.53
CA ASP A 162 -11.58 1.13 -15.84
C ASP A 162 -10.32 2.01 -15.81
N GLU A 163 -9.15 1.39 -15.70
CA GLU A 163 -7.86 2.10 -15.67
C GLU A 163 -7.47 2.70 -17.05
N ARG A 164 -8.08 2.26 -18.15
CA ARG A 164 -7.71 2.71 -19.51
C ARG A 164 -7.77 4.22 -19.69
N PRO A 165 -8.83 4.92 -19.25
CA PRO A 165 -8.88 6.38 -19.35
C PRO A 165 -7.80 7.08 -18.53
N LEU A 166 -7.32 6.45 -17.45
CA LEU A 166 -6.36 7.02 -16.53
C LEU A 166 -4.91 6.90 -17.03
N ARG A 167 -4.63 6.02 -18.01
CA ARG A 167 -3.28 5.80 -18.57
C ARG A 167 -2.65 7.07 -19.12
N ARG A 168 -3.42 7.95 -19.71
CA ARG A 168 -2.94 9.25 -20.22
C ARG A 168 -2.33 10.16 -19.15
N PHE A 169 -2.62 9.89 -17.87
CA PHE A 169 -2.05 10.60 -16.73
C PHE A 169 -0.86 9.86 -16.10
N GLY A 170 -0.30 8.88 -16.80
CA GLY A 170 0.86 8.11 -16.33
C GLY A 170 0.49 7.06 -15.30
N SER A 171 -0.74 6.56 -15.33
CA SER A 171 -1.11 5.35 -14.60
C SER A 171 -0.58 4.09 -15.31
N ASP A 172 0.41 4.27 -16.23
CA ASP A 172 1.05 3.16 -16.90
C ASP A 172 1.50 2.16 -15.85
N GLY A 173 0.92 0.99 -16.00
CA GLY A 173 0.86 -0.08 -15.04
C GLY A 173 2.09 -0.19 -14.16
N GLN A 174 1.85 -0.45 -12.91
CA GLN A 174 2.87 -0.82 -11.94
C GLN A 174 4.05 -1.49 -12.65
N ALA A 175 5.27 -1.02 -12.32
CA ALA A 175 6.51 -1.59 -12.83
C ALA A 175 6.34 -3.09 -13.05
N GLY A 176 6.59 -3.52 -14.29
CA GLY A 176 6.41 -4.91 -14.70
C GLY A 176 7.36 -5.81 -13.93
N GLY A 177 6.94 -6.26 -12.78
CA GLY A 177 7.47 -7.40 -12.07
C GLY A 177 6.37 -8.44 -11.98
N ASP A 178 6.72 -9.69 -11.77
CA ASP A 178 5.74 -10.72 -11.49
C ASP A 178 4.84 -10.24 -10.34
N ARG A 179 3.56 -9.99 -10.65
CA ARG A 179 2.61 -9.54 -9.66
C ARG A 179 2.40 -10.66 -8.67
N LEU A 180 2.74 -10.41 -7.43
CA LEU A 180 2.42 -11.32 -6.36
C LEU A 180 0.92 -11.25 -6.08
N PHE A 181 0.22 -12.30 -6.40
CA PHE A 181 -1.16 -12.53 -5.97
C PHE A 181 -1.14 -13.51 -4.80
N VAL A 182 -2.04 -13.30 -3.87
CA VAL A 182 -2.32 -14.24 -2.80
C VAL A 182 -3.61 -14.95 -3.19
N ASP A 183 -3.50 -16.21 -3.60
CA ASP A 183 -4.64 -17.02 -4.01
C ASP A 183 -5.20 -17.86 -2.85
N GLU A 184 -4.39 -18.06 -1.82
CA GLU A 184 -4.75 -18.83 -0.62
C GLU A 184 -4.09 -18.24 0.65
N ALA A 185 -4.59 -18.64 1.82
CA ALA A 185 -4.09 -18.19 3.10
C ALA A 185 -2.58 -18.51 3.28
N THR A 186 -1.75 -17.49 3.25
CA THR A 186 -0.29 -17.59 3.21
C THR A 186 0.34 -17.19 4.54
N PRO A 187 1.24 -18.00 5.14
CA PRO A 187 2.03 -17.62 6.29
C PRO A 187 3.04 -16.53 5.91
N ILE A 188 3.39 -15.70 6.88
CA ILE A 188 4.38 -14.63 6.71
C ILE A 188 5.61 -14.95 7.54
N ASP A 189 6.77 -14.97 6.88
CA ASP A 189 8.06 -15.27 7.50
C ASP A 189 8.76 -14.04 8.05
N VAL A 190 8.47 -12.87 7.47
CA VAL A 190 9.11 -11.59 7.80
C VAL A 190 8.08 -10.48 7.87
N VAL A 191 8.15 -9.68 8.93
CA VAL A 191 7.37 -8.46 9.06
C VAL A 191 8.32 -7.27 9.22
N CYS A 192 8.22 -6.34 8.29
CA CYS A 192 8.95 -5.09 8.30
C CYS A 192 8.00 -3.93 8.63
N THR A 193 8.37 -3.09 9.59
CA THR A 193 7.64 -1.86 9.92
C THR A 193 8.53 -0.64 9.73
N HIS A 194 7.95 0.53 9.49
CA HIS A 194 8.71 1.75 9.32
C HIS A 194 9.47 2.14 10.59
N THR A 195 10.71 2.65 10.42
CA THR A 195 11.50 3.29 11.49
C THR A 195 12.06 4.62 10.99
N GLU A 196 11.98 5.64 11.82
CA GLU A 196 12.47 6.99 11.49
C GLU A 196 14.00 7.11 11.62
N SER A 197 14.60 6.25 12.43
CA SER A 197 16.05 6.31 12.76
C SER A 197 16.68 4.92 12.78
N GLY A 198 17.99 4.88 12.54
CA GLY A 198 18.77 3.65 12.59
C GLY A 198 19.13 3.07 11.22
N PRO A 199 19.75 1.88 11.19
CA PRO A 199 20.10 1.18 9.96
C PRO A 199 18.90 0.92 9.06
N LEU A 200 19.14 0.82 7.76
CA LEU A 200 18.09 0.57 6.76
C LEU A 200 17.21 -0.64 7.10
N LEU A 201 17.81 -1.70 7.62
CA LEU A 201 17.11 -2.88 8.10
C LEU A 201 17.72 -3.31 9.43
N GLN A 202 16.94 -3.29 10.49
CA GLN A 202 17.37 -3.68 11.83
C GLN A 202 16.36 -4.60 12.51
N PRO A 203 16.81 -5.66 13.21
CA PRO A 203 15.91 -6.45 14.03
C PRO A 203 15.22 -5.58 15.08
N ILE A 204 13.93 -5.79 15.27
CA ILE A 204 13.14 -5.14 16.32
C ILE A 204 12.34 -6.18 17.11
N THR A 205 11.89 -5.80 18.29
CA THR A 205 11.08 -6.69 19.12
C THR A 205 9.69 -6.92 18.52
N ARG A 206 9.10 -8.09 18.81
CA ARG A 206 7.72 -8.42 18.39
C ARG A 206 6.71 -7.42 18.95
N GLY A 207 6.89 -6.99 20.21
CA GLY A 207 6.01 -5.99 20.83
C GLY A 207 6.01 -4.65 20.09
N LEU A 208 7.20 -4.15 19.68
CA LEU A 208 7.30 -2.93 18.89
C LEU A 208 6.70 -3.11 17.49
N THR A 209 6.89 -4.29 16.88
CA THR A 209 6.29 -4.63 15.59
C THR A 209 4.76 -4.62 15.69
N LEU A 210 4.21 -5.28 16.69
CA LEU A 210 2.77 -5.33 16.95
C LEU A 210 2.18 -3.92 17.12
N HIS A 211 2.81 -3.10 17.96
CA HIS A 211 2.39 -1.71 18.17
C HIS A 211 2.35 -0.91 16.85
N ARG A 212 3.39 -1.01 16.03
CA ARG A 212 3.46 -0.30 14.74
C ARG A 212 2.47 -0.83 13.71
N LEU A 213 2.25 -2.15 13.66
CA LEU A 213 1.23 -2.73 12.80
C LEU A 213 -0.17 -2.27 13.18
N THR A 214 -0.49 -2.26 14.49
CA THR A 214 -1.79 -1.79 14.98
C THR A 214 -2.08 -0.35 14.54
N ALA A 215 -1.07 0.52 14.57
CA ALA A 215 -1.20 1.89 14.06
C ALA A 215 -1.42 1.98 12.54
N SER A 216 -1.21 0.88 11.80
CA SER A 216 -1.40 0.79 10.35
C SER A 216 -2.69 0.07 9.97
N VAL A 217 -3.51 -0.36 10.92
CA VAL A 217 -4.80 -1.02 10.67
C VAL A 217 -5.84 0.01 10.28
N ASN A 218 -6.60 -0.31 9.22
CA ASN A 218 -7.64 0.59 8.70
C ASN A 218 -9.01 0.39 9.37
N ASN A 219 -9.35 -0.84 9.74
CA ASN A 219 -10.65 -1.23 10.28
C ASN A 219 -10.58 -1.64 11.77
N VAL A 220 -9.76 -0.97 12.55
CA VAL A 220 -9.54 -1.27 13.98
C VAL A 220 -10.82 -1.15 14.83
N ASP A 221 -11.65 -0.16 14.53
CA ASP A 221 -12.88 0.11 15.27
C ASP A 221 -13.93 -1.01 15.11
N GLU A 222 -13.96 -1.65 13.94
CA GLU A 222 -14.87 -2.73 13.62
C GLU A 222 -14.47 -4.07 14.25
N LEU A 223 -13.17 -4.32 14.36
CA LEU A 223 -12.62 -5.59 14.83
C LEU A 223 -12.22 -5.60 16.31
N ARG A 224 -11.98 -4.43 16.89
CA ARG A 224 -11.63 -4.25 18.31
C ARG A 224 -10.53 -5.21 18.81
N GLY A 225 -10.86 -6.07 19.80
CA GLY A 225 -9.90 -6.97 20.45
C GLY A 225 -9.27 -8.01 19.51
N SER A 226 -9.99 -8.47 18.49
CA SER A 226 -9.47 -9.47 17.55
C SER A 226 -8.29 -8.98 16.71
N VAL A 227 -8.13 -7.65 16.54
CA VAL A 227 -6.96 -7.07 15.86
C VAL A 227 -5.66 -7.45 16.57
N LEU A 228 -5.59 -7.25 17.89
CA LEU A 228 -4.37 -7.56 18.66
C LEU A 228 -4.05 -9.05 18.66
N GLU A 229 -5.08 -9.90 18.73
CA GLU A 229 -4.90 -11.35 18.69
C GLU A 229 -4.40 -11.82 17.33
N GLY A 230 -5.03 -11.40 16.22
CA GLY A 230 -4.64 -11.77 14.87
C GLY A 230 -3.25 -11.27 14.50
N LEU A 231 -2.96 -9.98 14.78
CA LEU A 231 -1.62 -9.43 14.58
C LEU A 231 -0.57 -10.09 15.50
N GLY A 232 -0.96 -10.46 16.72
CA GLY A 232 -0.11 -11.19 17.66
C GLY A 232 0.29 -12.55 17.10
N ARG A 233 -0.65 -13.31 16.51
CA ARG A 233 -0.38 -14.59 15.84
C ARG A 233 0.56 -14.41 14.64
N LEU A 234 0.31 -13.40 13.80
CA LEU A 234 1.18 -13.06 12.68
C LEU A 234 2.63 -12.83 13.14
N VAL A 235 2.81 -11.94 14.13
CA VAL A 235 4.14 -11.53 14.61
C VAL A 235 4.84 -12.66 15.37
N ALA A 236 4.10 -13.57 16.03
CA ALA A 236 4.67 -14.71 16.76
C ALA A 236 5.46 -15.65 15.85
N GLY A 237 5.00 -15.87 14.62
CA GLY A 237 5.64 -16.74 13.63
C GLY A 237 6.74 -16.07 12.80
N ALA A 238 6.81 -14.73 12.80
CA ALA A 238 7.63 -13.96 11.89
C ALA A 238 8.92 -13.43 12.52
N ARG A 239 9.93 -13.20 11.66
CA ARG A 239 11.11 -12.37 11.97
C ARG A 239 10.72 -10.90 11.78
N CYS A 240 11.04 -10.04 12.75
CA CYS A 240 10.59 -8.67 12.79
C CYS A 240 11.72 -7.69 12.55
N TYR A 241 11.53 -6.75 11.62
CA TYR A 241 12.52 -5.75 11.28
C TYR A 241 11.90 -4.34 11.21
N GLY A 242 12.71 -3.35 11.60
CA GLY A 242 12.48 -1.95 11.28
C GLY A 242 13.13 -1.61 9.95
N VAL A 243 12.41 -0.91 9.07
CA VAL A 243 12.91 -0.44 7.76
C VAL A 243 12.92 1.07 7.74
N GLY A 244 14.12 1.65 7.56
CA GLY A 244 14.33 3.08 7.37
C GLY A 244 14.27 3.50 5.89
N PHE A 245 14.23 4.81 5.67
CA PHE A 245 14.35 5.36 4.31
C PHE A 245 15.78 5.20 3.79
N ALA A 246 15.90 4.75 2.55
CA ALA A 246 17.18 4.60 1.86
C ALA A 246 17.03 4.76 0.35
N SER A 247 18.15 4.65 -0.36
CA SER A 247 18.08 4.57 -1.81
C SER A 247 17.34 3.29 -2.23
N PRO A 248 16.65 3.28 -3.38
CA PRO A 248 15.97 2.08 -3.89
C PRO A 248 16.90 0.86 -3.99
N ARG A 249 18.17 1.08 -4.34
CA ARG A 249 19.18 0.01 -4.46
C ARG A 249 19.53 -0.61 -3.11
N ASP A 250 19.83 0.22 -2.11
CA ASP A 250 20.17 -0.27 -0.78
C ASP A 250 18.99 -1.01 -0.14
N MET A 251 17.76 -0.54 -0.45
CA MET A 251 16.54 -1.18 -0.03
C MET A 251 16.37 -2.56 -0.66
N LEU A 252 16.60 -2.70 -1.97
CA LEU A 252 16.56 -3.97 -2.68
C LEU A 252 17.56 -4.96 -2.06
N ASP A 253 18.83 -4.55 -1.93
CA ASP A 253 19.91 -5.39 -1.38
C ASP A 253 19.61 -5.84 0.07
N SER A 254 18.98 -4.97 0.85
CA SER A 254 18.62 -5.28 2.25
C SER A 254 17.45 -6.25 2.34
N LEU A 255 16.42 -6.08 1.51
CA LEU A 255 15.30 -7.00 1.45
C LEU A 255 15.74 -8.37 0.94
N GLN A 256 16.57 -8.45 -0.08
CA GLN A 256 17.11 -9.73 -0.54
C GLN A 256 17.87 -10.47 0.57
N ARG A 257 18.69 -9.76 1.36
CA ARG A 257 19.36 -10.36 2.53
C ARG A 257 18.38 -10.83 3.60
N ALA A 258 17.31 -10.08 3.88
CA ALA A 258 16.31 -10.46 4.87
C ALA A 258 15.48 -11.65 4.43
N LEU A 259 15.16 -11.77 3.14
CA LEU A 259 14.36 -12.83 2.56
C LEU A 259 15.22 -14.06 2.21
N GLY A 260 16.42 -13.86 1.65
CA GLY A 260 17.35 -14.93 1.27
C GLY A 260 18.11 -15.59 2.43
N GLY A 261 18.01 -15.04 3.63
CA GLY A 261 18.63 -15.62 4.83
C GLY A 261 17.94 -16.93 5.21
N ARG A 262 18.32 -18.04 4.54
CA ARG A 262 18.06 -19.38 5.05
C ARG A 262 18.46 -19.40 6.53
N ARG A 263 17.61 -19.99 7.38
CA ARG A 263 17.98 -20.38 8.75
C ARG A 263 19.43 -20.87 8.73
N PRO A 264 20.35 -20.37 9.59
CA PRO A 264 21.59 -21.07 9.78
C PRO A 264 21.17 -22.48 10.12
N LEU A 265 21.56 -23.42 9.26
CA LEU A 265 21.53 -24.83 9.61
C LEU A 265 22.28 -24.88 10.94
N LEU A 266 21.57 -25.19 12.02
CA LEU A 266 22.19 -25.69 13.24
C LEU A 266 22.88 -26.98 12.80
N ASN A 267 24.09 -26.82 12.23
CA ASN A 267 25.00 -27.93 12.06
C ASN A 267 25.26 -28.43 13.45
N GLY A 268 24.64 -29.58 13.72
CA GLY A 268 24.92 -30.37 14.89
C GLY A 268 26.42 -30.50 15.03
N ALA A 269 26.95 -29.84 16.05
CA ALA A 269 28.20 -30.27 16.63
C ALA A 269 27.94 -31.66 17.19
N GLU A 270 28.13 -32.69 16.36
CA GLU A 270 28.37 -34.01 16.83
C GLU A 270 29.61 -33.96 17.73
N ALA A 271 29.36 -33.95 19.03
CA ALA A 271 30.38 -34.39 19.98
C ALA A 271 30.79 -35.82 19.56
N ARG A 272 32.01 -35.97 19.12
CA ARG A 272 32.68 -37.26 19.09
C ARG A 272 33.48 -37.45 20.38
N PRO A 273 33.53 -38.65 20.87
CA PRO A 273 33.95 -39.05 22.22
C PRO A 273 35.43 -38.78 22.53
#